data_4422e8d5ca2b56103110fca495dd5a7b
#
_entry.id   4422e8d5ca2b56103110fca495dd5a7b
#
_cell.length_a   1.000
_cell.length_b   1.000
_cell.length_c   1.000
_cell.angle_alpha   90.00
_cell.angle_beta   90.00
_cell.angle_gamma   90.00
#
_symmetry.space_group_name_H-M   'P 1'
#
loop_
_entity.id
_entity.type
_entity.pdbx_description
1 polymer ?
#
loop_
_entity_poly.entity_id
_entity_poly.type
_entity_poly.pdbx_seq_one_letter_code
_entity_poly.pdbx_strand_id
1 'polypeptide(L)'
;MFAIITRNFPPELGGMQNLMEGLSNALLNHGPVKVFAENYDNAEEYDENSKLEIERISGFKLFRKYRKANRIKEFMEENEIRAAFFDHWKSIENIETSILKKTRSFCLIHSKEINHPLGTSLNKRVLKSLSKADHVIANSRFTKELALKLG
;
A
#
# COMPACT_ATOMS: atom_id res chain seq x y z
N MET A 1 -5.27 10.73 11.50
CA MET A 1 -5.60 10.38 10.12
C MET A 1 -5.00 9.02 9.76
N PHE A 2 -5.55 8.32 8.76
CA PHE A 2 -4.99 7.06 8.22
C PHE A 2 -4.60 7.27 6.75
N ALA A 3 -3.53 6.61 6.31
CA ALA A 3 -3.09 6.61 4.92
C ALA A 3 -3.20 5.20 4.33
N ILE A 4 -3.84 5.07 3.19
CA ILE A 4 -3.94 3.82 2.41
C ILE A 4 -3.13 3.99 1.14
N ILE A 5 -2.14 3.15 0.95
CA ILE A 5 -1.25 3.19 -0.20
C ILE A 5 -1.44 1.91 -1.00
N THR A 6 -2.14 2.02 -2.12
CA THR A 6 -2.52 0.86 -2.90
C THR A 6 -2.20 1.02 -4.38
N ARG A 7 -1.93 -0.07 -5.04
CA ARG A 7 -1.82 -0.12 -6.50
C ARG A 7 -3.17 -0.39 -7.15
N ASN A 8 -3.98 -1.18 -6.47
CA ASN A 8 -5.24 -1.68 -6.96
C ASN A 8 -6.39 -1.15 -6.08
N PHE A 9 -7.25 -0.32 -6.66
CA PHE A 9 -8.40 0.27 -5.98
C PHE A 9 -9.58 0.37 -6.96
N PRO A 10 -10.85 0.34 -6.51
CA PRO A 10 -11.97 0.56 -7.42
C PRO A 10 -11.79 1.81 -8.30
N PRO A 11 -12.41 1.87 -9.48
CA PRO A 11 -13.52 1.02 -9.96
C PRO A 11 -13.13 -0.34 -10.53
N GLU A 12 -11.84 -0.65 -10.69
CA GLU A 12 -11.47 -2.00 -11.10
C GLU A 12 -11.97 -3.06 -10.11
N LEU A 13 -12.45 -4.18 -10.64
CA LEU A 13 -12.96 -5.28 -9.84
C LEU A 13 -11.86 -6.28 -9.53
N GLY A 14 -11.76 -6.70 -8.27
CA GLY A 14 -10.82 -7.72 -7.84
C GLY A 14 -10.75 -7.86 -6.31
N GLY A 15 -10.20 -8.97 -5.85
CA GLY A 15 -10.12 -9.25 -4.43
C GLY A 15 -9.28 -8.24 -3.65
N MET A 16 -8.23 -7.70 -4.27
CA MET A 16 -7.38 -6.70 -3.65
C MET A 16 -8.06 -5.34 -3.59
N GLN A 17 -8.74 -4.94 -4.66
CA GLN A 17 -9.53 -3.72 -4.73
C GLN A 17 -10.60 -3.71 -3.63
N ASN A 18 -11.38 -4.79 -3.56
CA ASN A 18 -12.43 -4.94 -2.54
C ASN A 18 -11.86 -4.94 -1.11
N LEU A 19 -10.70 -5.57 -0.89
CA LEU A 19 -10.04 -5.60 0.40
C LEU A 19 -9.60 -4.20 0.83
N MET A 20 -8.93 -3.46 -0.07
CA MET A 20 -8.42 -2.12 0.24
C MET A 20 -9.54 -1.11 0.41
N GLU A 21 -10.60 -1.20 -0.39
CA GLU A 21 -11.81 -0.40 -0.23
C GLU A 21 -12.51 -0.69 1.11
N GLY A 22 -12.74 -1.98 1.41
CA GLY A 22 -13.36 -2.39 2.67
C GLY A 22 -12.57 -1.93 3.89
N LEU A 23 -11.23 -2.06 3.86
CA LEU A 23 -10.35 -1.55 4.90
C LEU A 23 -10.47 -0.03 5.03
N SER A 24 -10.44 0.71 3.90
CA SER A 24 -10.55 2.17 3.90
C SER A 24 -11.87 2.63 4.51
N ASN A 25 -12.98 2.01 4.10
CA ASN A 25 -14.30 2.34 4.62
C ASN A 25 -14.45 1.99 6.13
N ALA A 26 -13.87 0.88 6.57
CA ALA A 26 -13.88 0.52 7.99
C ALA A 26 -13.09 1.54 8.84
N LEU A 27 -11.97 2.03 8.34
CA LEU A 27 -11.14 3.01 9.02
C LEU A 27 -11.79 4.39 9.14
N LEU A 28 -12.75 4.75 8.26
CA LEU A 28 -13.52 5.99 8.37
C LEU A 28 -14.26 6.11 9.72
N ASN A 29 -14.66 4.99 10.32
CA ASN A 29 -15.26 4.98 11.66
C ASN A 29 -14.29 5.37 12.78
N HIS A 30 -12.98 5.41 12.48
CA HIS A 30 -11.91 5.69 13.44
C HIS A 30 -11.16 6.99 13.15
N GLY A 31 -11.50 7.68 12.07
CA GLY A 31 -10.93 8.97 11.68
C GLY A 31 -10.76 9.16 10.17
N PRO A 32 -10.30 10.32 9.73
CA PRO A 32 -10.10 10.63 8.32
C PRO A 32 -9.15 9.64 7.64
N VAL A 33 -9.48 9.28 6.39
CA VAL A 33 -8.72 8.34 5.55
C VAL A 33 -8.35 9.00 4.23
N LYS A 34 -7.06 9.01 3.90
CA LYS A 34 -6.52 9.40 2.59
C LYS A 34 -6.05 8.16 1.84
N VAL A 35 -6.53 7.99 0.62
CA VAL A 35 -6.14 6.88 -0.26
C VAL A 35 -5.25 7.39 -1.39
N PHE A 36 -4.08 6.78 -1.56
CA PHE A 36 -3.19 6.97 -2.71
C PHE A 36 -3.28 5.74 -3.61
N ALA A 37 -3.95 5.88 -4.75
CA ALA A 37 -4.19 4.78 -5.69
C ALA A 37 -3.59 5.07 -7.07
N GLU A 38 -3.37 4.04 -7.89
CA GLU A 38 -3.06 4.24 -9.30
C GLU A 38 -4.33 4.69 -10.05
N ASN A 39 -4.14 5.49 -11.11
CA ASN A 39 -5.26 5.97 -11.91
C ASN A 39 -5.71 4.90 -12.92
N TYR A 40 -7.02 4.82 -13.11
CA TYR A 40 -7.72 3.94 -14.08
C TYR A 40 -8.74 4.73 -14.86
N ASP A 41 -9.16 4.19 -15.97
CA ASP A 41 -10.30 4.71 -16.72
C ASP A 41 -11.56 4.67 -15.85
N ASN A 42 -12.40 5.69 -15.93
CA ASN A 42 -13.63 5.87 -15.13
C ASN A 42 -13.40 5.98 -13.60
N ALA A 43 -12.18 6.25 -13.14
CA ALA A 43 -11.90 6.43 -11.71
C ALA A 43 -12.59 7.68 -11.14
N GLU A 44 -12.75 8.74 -11.93
CA GLU A 44 -13.37 10.01 -11.52
C GLU A 44 -14.81 9.82 -11.02
N GLU A 45 -15.63 9.08 -11.76
CA GLU A 45 -17.02 8.80 -11.38
C GLU A 45 -17.10 8.04 -10.04
N TYR A 46 -16.21 7.08 -9.83
CA TYR A 46 -16.13 6.35 -8.56
C TYR A 46 -15.69 7.28 -7.42
N ASP A 47 -14.67 8.10 -7.65
CA ASP A 47 -14.08 8.97 -6.62
C ASP A 47 -15.07 10.06 -6.18
N GLU A 48 -15.85 10.63 -7.11
CA GLU A 48 -16.90 11.61 -6.81
C GLU A 48 -18.03 11.06 -5.92
N ASN A 49 -18.33 9.77 -6.09
CA ASN A 49 -19.37 9.08 -5.29
C ASN A 49 -18.82 8.45 -4.00
N SER A 50 -17.51 8.49 -3.77
CA SER A 50 -16.86 7.92 -2.59
C SER A 50 -16.87 8.88 -1.41
N LYS A 51 -16.98 8.34 -0.20
CA LYS A 51 -16.76 9.09 1.06
C LYS A 51 -15.28 9.22 1.42
N LEU A 52 -14.40 8.56 0.67
CA LEU A 52 -12.96 8.54 0.89
C LEU A 52 -12.30 9.71 0.16
N GLU A 53 -11.28 10.27 0.75
CA GLU A 53 -10.40 11.21 0.06
C GLU A 53 -9.39 10.41 -0.78
N ILE A 54 -9.58 10.38 -2.10
CA ILE A 54 -8.79 9.55 -3.02
C ILE A 54 -7.89 10.45 -3.88
N GLU A 55 -6.60 10.16 -3.89
CA GLU A 55 -5.63 10.79 -4.78
C GLU A 55 -5.12 9.75 -5.80
N ARG A 56 -5.46 9.96 -7.07
CA ARG A 56 -5.05 9.10 -8.18
C ARG A 56 -3.71 9.52 -8.74
N ILE A 57 -2.76 8.60 -8.73
CA ILE A 57 -1.43 8.86 -9.25
C ILE A 57 -1.36 8.43 -10.72
N SER A 58 -1.34 9.42 -11.59
CA SER A 58 -1.28 9.26 -13.05
C SER A 58 0.15 9.32 -13.58
N GLY A 59 0.29 9.07 -14.89
CA GLY A 59 1.48 9.34 -15.69
C GLY A 59 2.30 8.11 -16.04
N PHE A 60 3.43 8.36 -16.70
CA PHE A 60 4.23 7.31 -17.32
C PHE A 60 4.71 6.27 -16.32
N LYS A 61 4.50 4.99 -16.63
CA LYS A 61 4.63 3.84 -15.70
C LYS A 61 6.00 3.77 -15.00
N LEU A 62 7.10 4.12 -15.70
CA LEU A 62 8.45 4.07 -15.13
C LEU A 62 8.65 5.08 -14.00
N PHE A 63 8.02 6.26 -14.08
CA PHE A 63 8.18 7.33 -13.08
C PHE A 63 7.05 7.36 -12.05
N ARG A 64 5.94 6.65 -12.29
CA ARG A 64 4.75 6.65 -11.42
C ARG A 64 5.08 6.26 -9.98
N LYS A 65 5.91 5.23 -9.79
CA LYS A 65 6.32 4.76 -8.46
C LYS A 65 7.08 5.83 -7.65
N TYR A 66 7.94 6.60 -8.30
CA TYR A 66 8.68 7.68 -7.63
C TYR A 66 7.78 8.88 -7.34
N ARG A 67 6.92 9.24 -8.29
CA ARG A 67 5.92 10.29 -8.09
C ARG A 67 5.00 9.94 -6.92
N LYS A 68 4.51 8.71 -6.87
CA LYS A 68 3.68 8.22 -5.77
C LYS A 68 4.43 8.31 -4.43
N ALA A 69 5.68 7.85 -4.39
CA ALA A 69 6.48 7.93 -3.18
C ALA A 69 6.68 9.38 -2.69
N ASN A 70 6.95 10.31 -3.60
CA ASN A 70 7.11 11.73 -3.27
C ASN A 70 5.81 12.34 -2.73
N ARG A 71 4.66 12.07 -3.38
CA ARG A 71 3.36 12.56 -2.89
C ARG A 71 3.01 12.02 -1.50
N ILE A 72 3.28 10.74 -1.28
CA ILE A 72 3.08 10.12 0.04
C ILE A 72 4.02 10.75 1.08
N LYS A 73 5.29 10.99 0.72
CA LYS A 73 6.26 11.66 1.59
C LYS A 73 5.76 13.04 2.00
N GLU A 74 5.44 13.91 1.04
CA GLU A 74 4.91 15.25 1.27
C GLU A 74 3.70 15.19 2.22
N PHE A 75 2.74 14.34 1.91
CA PHE A 75 1.53 14.18 2.73
C PHE A 75 1.83 13.73 4.16
N MET A 76 2.74 12.76 4.34
CA MET A 76 3.11 12.26 5.67
C MET A 76 3.99 13.23 6.47
N GLU A 77 4.67 14.17 5.80
CA GLU A 77 5.41 15.25 6.46
C GLU A 77 4.49 16.40 6.93
N GLU A 78 3.42 16.64 6.19
CA GLU A 78 2.45 17.71 6.46
C GLU A 78 1.33 17.31 7.42
N ASN A 79 1.11 16.00 7.63
CA ASN A 79 -0.02 15.49 8.39
C ASN A 79 0.41 14.51 9.49
N GLU A 80 -0.32 14.50 10.60
CA GLU A 80 -0.17 13.51 11.65
C GLU A 80 -0.88 12.20 11.25
N ILE A 81 -0.11 11.21 10.84
CA ILE A 81 -0.60 9.91 10.38
C ILE A 81 -0.53 8.88 11.52
N ARG A 82 -1.67 8.39 11.98
CA ARG A 82 -1.76 7.36 13.01
C ARG A 82 -1.27 6.00 12.53
N ALA A 83 -1.64 5.65 11.29
CA ALA A 83 -1.17 4.43 10.65
C ALA A 83 -1.22 4.55 9.12
N ALA A 84 -0.26 3.89 8.44
CA ALA A 84 -0.19 3.75 7.00
C ALA A 84 -0.30 2.26 6.60
N PHE A 85 -1.17 1.95 5.66
CA PHE A 85 -1.42 0.59 5.16
C PHE A 85 -1.00 0.49 3.70
N PHE A 86 -0.16 -0.49 3.41
CA PHE A 86 0.37 -0.77 2.07
C PHE A 86 -0.22 -2.10 1.59
N ASP A 87 -0.80 -2.12 0.39
CA ASP A 87 -1.42 -3.30 -0.21
C ASP A 87 -0.42 -4.35 -0.68
N HIS A 88 0.85 -3.96 -0.85
CA HIS A 88 1.87 -4.77 -1.51
C HIS A 88 3.27 -4.29 -1.14
N TRP A 89 4.27 -5.20 -1.11
CA TRP A 89 5.66 -4.82 -0.84
C TRP A 89 6.22 -3.75 -1.81
N LYS A 90 5.73 -3.69 -3.06
CA LYS A 90 6.12 -2.62 -4.02
C LYS A 90 5.57 -1.25 -3.65
N SER A 91 4.47 -1.19 -2.91
CA SER A 91 3.87 0.06 -2.48
C SER A 91 4.70 0.73 -1.39
N ILE A 92 5.41 -0.03 -0.55
CA ILE A 92 6.33 0.48 0.48
C ILE A 92 7.78 0.60 -0.02
N GLU A 93 8.16 -0.09 -1.11
CA GLU A 93 9.55 -0.22 -1.59
C GLU A 93 10.28 1.12 -1.73
N ASN A 94 9.62 2.13 -2.28
CA ASN A 94 10.23 3.43 -2.56
C ASN A 94 9.97 4.49 -1.48
N ILE A 95 9.28 4.13 -0.39
CA ILE A 95 9.09 5.05 0.74
C ILE A 95 10.35 5.05 1.61
N GLU A 96 10.78 6.25 2.00
CA GLU A 96 11.93 6.42 2.88
C GLU A 96 11.62 5.90 4.29
N THR A 97 12.55 5.15 4.89
CA THR A 97 12.39 4.61 6.25
C THR A 97 12.24 5.72 7.30
N SER A 98 12.87 6.88 7.08
CA SER A 98 12.74 8.06 7.96
C SER A 98 11.29 8.56 8.09
N ILE A 99 10.51 8.48 7.00
CA ILE A 99 9.11 8.85 6.97
C ILE A 99 8.26 7.83 7.72
N LEU A 100 8.53 6.54 7.50
CA LEU A 100 7.78 5.44 8.15
C LEU A 100 8.00 5.40 9.67
N LYS A 101 9.16 5.81 10.17
CA LYS A 101 9.45 5.85 11.61
C LYS A 101 8.53 6.78 12.42
N LYS A 102 7.83 7.70 11.76
CA LYS A 102 6.93 8.66 12.40
C LYS A 102 5.49 8.15 12.52
N THR A 103 5.18 6.99 11.91
CA THR A 103 3.83 6.42 11.87
C THR A 103 3.88 4.91 11.97
N ARG A 104 2.82 4.28 12.46
CA ARG A 104 2.70 2.82 12.42
C ARG A 104 2.45 2.36 11.00
N SER A 105 3.26 1.44 10.50
CA SER A 105 3.21 0.96 9.12
C SER A 105 2.85 -0.52 9.04
N PHE A 106 1.88 -0.83 8.18
CA PHE A 106 1.34 -2.17 7.96
C PHE A 106 1.46 -2.52 6.48
N CYS A 107 2.14 -3.61 6.14
CA CYS A 107 2.23 -4.09 4.78
C CYS A 107 1.48 -5.42 4.62
N LEU A 108 0.46 -5.42 3.78
CA LEU A 108 -0.28 -6.62 3.41
C LEU A 108 0.52 -7.41 2.39
N ILE A 109 0.52 -8.73 2.54
CA ILE A 109 1.21 -9.64 1.62
C ILE A 109 0.30 -10.76 1.14
N HIS A 110 0.53 -11.16 -0.12
CA HIS A 110 -0.14 -12.27 -0.79
C HIS A 110 0.90 -13.26 -1.30
N SER A 111 0.57 -14.55 -1.29
CA SER A 111 1.53 -15.62 -1.55
C SER A 111 2.25 -15.51 -2.90
N LYS A 112 1.53 -15.17 -3.97
CA LYS A 112 2.07 -15.11 -5.33
C LYS A 112 3.18 -14.06 -5.48
N GLU A 113 3.10 -12.96 -4.77
CA GLU A 113 4.00 -11.82 -4.93
C GLU A 113 5.27 -11.89 -4.07
N ILE A 114 5.28 -12.77 -3.08
CA ILE A 114 6.44 -13.00 -2.22
C ILE A 114 7.14 -14.32 -2.50
N ASN A 115 6.51 -15.24 -3.26
CA ASN A 115 7.06 -16.56 -3.57
C ASN A 115 8.16 -16.49 -4.64
N HIS A 116 9.34 -16.09 -4.22
CA HIS A 116 10.53 -16.02 -5.09
C HIS A 116 11.65 -16.91 -4.53
N PRO A 117 12.47 -17.53 -5.40
CA PRO A 117 13.59 -18.35 -4.95
C PRO A 117 14.54 -17.55 -4.05
N LEU A 118 14.95 -18.17 -2.95
CA LEU A 118 15.84 -17.54 -1.95
C LEU A 118 17.13 -17.04 -2.61
N GLY A 119 17.61 -15.88 -2.16
CA GLY A 119 18.85 -15.28 -2.61
C GLY A 119 18.79 -14.54 -3.96
N THR A 120 17.67 -14.64 -4.70
CA THR A 120 17.49 -13.89 -5.93
C THR A 120 17.36 -12.38 -5.67
N SER A 121 17.65 -11.56 -6.66
CA SER A 121 17.50 -10.10 -6.56
C SER A 121 16.09 -9.68 -6.18
N LEU A 122 15.08 -10.42 -6.67
CA LEU A 122 13.68 -10.14 -6.36
C LEU A 122 13.34 -10.52 -4.92
N ASN A 123 13.80 -11.68 -4.43
CA ASN A 123 13.67 -12.08 -3.03
C ASN A 123 14.29 -11.03 -2.09
N LYS A 124 15.53 -10.59 -2.38
CA LYS A 124 16.20 -9.54 -1.59
C LYS A 124 15.42 -8.22 -1.57
N ARG A 125 14.82 -7.84 -2.71
CA ARG A 125 13.96 -6.63 -2.78
C ARG A 125 12.71 -6.78 -1.93
N VAL A 126 12.04 -7.94 -1.98
CA VAL A 126 10.87 -8.23 -1.13
C VAL A 126 11.24 -8.08 0.34
N LEU A 127 12.28 -8.78 0.80
CA LEU A 127 12.75 -8.71 2.18
C LEU A 127 13.08 -7.27 2.61
N LYS A 128 13.87 -6.56 1.81
CA LYS A 128 14.23 -5.16 2.07
C LYS A 128 13.00 -4.24 2.15
N SER A 129 11.97 -4.52 1.36
CA SER A 129 10.75 -3.72 1.37
C SER A 129 9.89 -4.02 2.59
N LEU A 130 9.72 -5.31 2.92
CA LEU A 130 8.93 -5.74 4.07
C LEU A 130 9.58 -5.34 5.41
N SER A 131 10.92 -5.33 5.48
CA SER A 131 11.62 -4.89 6.70
C SER A 131 11.47 -3.40 7.04
N LYS A 132 10.86 -2.61 6.16
CA LYS A 132 10.49 -1.21 6.45
C LYS A 132 9.20 -1.07 7.24
N ALA A 133 8.30 -2.07 7.15
CA ALA A 133 7.03 -2.05 7.84
C ALA A 133 7.18 -2.50 9.30
N ASP A 134 6.44 -1.86 10.22
CA ASP A 134 6.38 -2.30 11.61
C ASP A 134 5.65 -3.65 11.71
N HIS A 135 4.65 -3.86 10.84
CA HIS A 135 3.86 -5.09 10.81
C HIS A 135 3.65 -5.58 9.39
N VAL A 136 3.87 -6.88 9.16
CA VAL A 136 3.54 -7.57 7.92
C VAL A 136 2.29 -8.43 8.16
N ILE A 137 1.24 -8.18 7.37
CA ILE A 137 -0.06 -8.86 7.49
C ILE A 137 -0.21 -9.85 6.33
N ALA A 138 -0.21 -11.13 6.64
CA ALA A 138 -0.48 -12.18 5.66
C ALA A 138 -1.98 -12.43 5.54
N ASN A 139 -2.48 -12.55 4.31
CA ASN A 139 -3.89 -12.82 4.01
C ASN A 139 -4.34 -14.26 4.34
N SER A 140 -3.40 -15.17 4.63
CA SER A 140 -3.67 -16.57 4.97
C SER A 140 -2.54 -17.18 5.78
N ARG A 141 -2.83 -18.31 6.44
CA ARG A 141 -1.81 -19.10 7.13
C ARG A 141 -0.71 -19.56 6.16
N PHE A 142 -1.08 -20.00 4.97
CA PHE A 142 -0.12 -20.39 3.93
C PHE A 142 0.83 -19.23 3.57
N THR A 143 0.30 -18.04 3.36
CA THR A 143 1.11 -16.84 3.06
C THR A 143 2.04 -16.48 4.23
N LYS A 144 1.56 -16.60 5.47
CA LYS A 144 2.40 -16.40 6.66
C LYS A 144 3.56 -17.39 6.72
N GLU A 145 3.29 -18.69 6.52
CA GLU A 145 4.32 -19.72 6.52
C GLU A 145 5.35 -19.51 5.39
N LEU A 146 4.88 -19.05 4.23
CA LEU A 146 5.74 -18.70 3.10
C LEU A 146 6.65 -17.50 3.45
N ALA A 147 6.09 -16.45 4.05
CA ALA A 147 6.86 -15.28 4.47
C ALA A 147 7.94 -15.63 5.49
N LEU A 148 7.65 -16.49 6.46
CA LEU A 148 8.63 -16.95 7.46
C LEU A 148 9.78 -17.76 6.85
N LYS A 149 9.59 -18.38 5.69
CA LYS A 149 10.66 -19.10 4.96
C LYS A 149 11.56 -18.18 4.12
N LEU A 150 11.14 -16.96 3.91
CA LEU A 150 11.93 -15.99 3.15
C LEU A 150 13.10 -15.42 3.96
N GLY A 151 13.05 -15.51 5.29
CA GLY A 151 14.03 -14.99 6.26
C GLY A 151 13.43 -13.94 7.14
#